data_fdfc258720affdad2c526422de9ba99e
#
_entry.id   fdfc258720affdad2c526422de9ba99e
#
_cell.length_a   1.000
_cell.length_b   1.000
_cell.length_c   1.000
_cell.angle_alpha   90.00
_cell.angle_beta   90.00
_cell.angle_gamma   90.00
#
_symmetry.space_group_name_H-M   'P 1'
#
loop_
_entity.id
_entity.type
_entity.pdbx_description
1 polymer ?
#
loop_
_entity_poly.entity_id
_entity_poly.type
_entity_poly.pdbx_seq_one_letter_code
_entity_poly.pdbx_strand_id
1 'polypeptide(L)'
;MSFRETREMLLLAYDSKIISDEEFFVLWESRRSKNPDFPHSSYARFDLENIDETECLAEFRVQKQDIPVLANVLQLPVNIRCPQRTICDRIEGLCMLLRRFSYPCRYSDMISRFGRPVPELCMITNEVMDNIFDNHSHRISQWNDDILNPYLLQEYADVIHAKGAPLENCFGFIDGTVRPIARPDQQQRIVYNGHKRVHSLKFQSVALPNGLIGNMYGPVGMLVICIFLLERFKSRFSQYSRLIFGRDT
;
A
#
# COMPACT_ATOMS: atom_id res chain seq x y z
N MET A 1 15.03 21.54 -21.19
CA MET A 1 13.93 21.53 -22.17
C MET A 1 13.17 20.22 -22.03
N SER A 2 11.89 20.26 -21.82
CA SER A 2 11.08 19.04 -21.67
C SER A 2 10.93 18.32 -23.02
N PHE A 3 10.59 17.04 -22.98
CA PHE A 3 10.30 16.24 -24.18
C PHE A 3 9.18 16.88 -25.03
N ARG A 4 8.17 17.41 -24.38
CA ARG A 4 7.04 18.10 -25.03
C ARG A 4 7.48 19.37 -25.73
N GLU A 5 8.22 20.24 -25.05
CA GLU A 5 8.74 21.49 -25.63
C GLU A 5 9.62 21.22 -26.87
N THR A 6 10.45 20.17 -26.83
CA THR A 6 11.28 19.81 -27.99
C THR A 6 10.42 19.37 -29.19
N ARG A 7 9.35 18.61 -28.97
CA ARG A 7 8.44 18.19 -30.06
C ARG A 7 7.63 19.36 -30.61
N GLU A 8 7.17 20.25 -29.76
CA GLU A 8 6.47 21.48 -30.18
C GLU A 8 7.40 22.36 -31.03
N MET A 9 8.67 22.49 -30.65
CA MET A 9 9.67 23.23 -31.46
C MET A 9 9.96 22.55 -32.80
N LEU A 10 10.02 21.22 -32.86
CA LEU A 10 10.19 20.47 -34.12
C LEU A 10 9.01 20.67 -35.07
N LEU A 11 7.78 20.67 -34.53
CA LEU A 11 6.57 20.96 -35.33
C LEU A 11 6.59 22.39 -35.87
N LEU A 12 6.96 23.37 -35.07
CA LEU A 12 7.08 24.76 -35.49
C LEU A 12 8.16 24.95 -36.56
N ALA A 13 9.32 24.29 -36.40
CA ALA A 13 10.41 24.34 -37.37
C ALA A 13 10.00 23.71 -38.72
N TYR A 14 9.25 22.61 -38.67
CA TYR A 14 8.71 21.95 -39.85
C TYR A 14 7.65 22.80 -40.56
N ASP A 15 6.67 23.34 -39.83
CA ASP A 15 5.65 24.21 -40.36
C ASP A 15 6.23 25.49 -41.00
N SER A 16 7.28 26.04 -40.38
CA SER A 16 8.04 27.19 -40.88
C SER A 16 9.00 26.85 -42.02
N LYS A 17 9.03 25.59 -42.50
CA LYS A 17 9.92 25.11 -43.57
C LYS A 17 11.41 25.35 -43.30
N ILE A 18 11.82 25.35 -42.02
CA ILE A 18 13.21 25.47 -41.59
C ILE A 18 13.91 24.14 -41.74
N ILE A 19 13.19 23.02 -41.59
CA ILE A 19 13.68 21.64 -41.75
C ILE A 19 12.88 20.94 -42.86
N SER A 20 13.56 20.04 -43.57
CA SER A 20 12.95 19.22 -44.63
C SER A 20 12.10 18.09 -44.04
N ASP A 21 11.31 17.42 -44.88
CA ASP A 21 10.51 16.25 -44.50
C ASP A 21 11.39 15.12 -43.95
N GLU A 22 12.56 14.87 -44.58
CA GLU A 22 13.50 13.84 -44.16
C GLU A 22 14.12 14.19 -42.80
N GLU A 23 14.57 15.42 -42.62
CA GLU A 23 15.15 15.91 -41.35
C GLU A 23 14.09 15.85 -40.24
N PHE A 24 12.87 16.29 -40.50
CA PHE A 24 11.76 16.20 -39.55
C PHE A 24 11.52 14.77 -39.13
N PHE A 25 11.43 13.82 -40.09
CA PHE A 25 11.19 12.42 -39.79
C PHE A 25 12.31 11.83 -38.91
N VAL A 26 13.57 12.04 -39.23
CA VAL A 26 14.71 11.54 -38.46
C VAL A 26 14.74 12.13 -37.06
N LEU A 27 14.53 13.45 -36.93
CA LEU A 27 14.51 14.12 -35.64
C LEU A 27 13.29 13.71 -34.79
N TRP A 28 12.13 13.53 -35.42
CA TRP A 28 10.92 13.08 -34.75
C TRP A 28 11.03 11.65 -34.24
N GLU A 29 11.57 10.73 -35.04
CA GLU A 29 11.82 9.34 -34.63
C GLU A 29 12.90 9.25 -33.53
N SER A 30 13.98 10.02 -33.62
CA SER A 30 15.02 10.06 -32.59
C SER A 30 14.50 10.57 -31.23
N ARG A 31 13.39 11.32 -31.24
CA ARG A 31 12.71 11.87 -30.06
C ARG A 31 11.42 11.12 -29.72
N ARG A 32 11.25 9.92 -30.22
CA ARG A 32 10.18 9.03 -29.74
C ARG A 32 10.38 8.67 -28.28
N SER A 33 9.30 8.68 -27.52
CA SER A 33 9.32 8.16 -26.16
C SER A 33 9.74 6.69 -26.20
N LYS A 34 10.71 6.31 -25.38
CA LYS A 34 11.09 4.90 -25.19
C LYS A 34 10.00 4.11 -24.44
N ASN A 35 9.04 4.80 -23.86
CA ASN A 35 7.89 4.15 -23.23
C ASN A 35 6.94 3.67 -24.31
N PRO A 36 6.51 2.41 -24.27
CA PRO A 36 5.52 1.90 -25.20
C PRO A 36 4.24 2.71 -25.11
N ASP A 37 3.60 2.95 -26.23
CA ASP A 37 2.27 3.56 -26.27
C ASP A 37 1.25 2.49 -25.85
N PHE A 38 0.52 2.78 -24.79
CA PHE A 38 -0.55 1.90 -24.31
C PHE A 38 -1.90 2.55 -24.62
N PRO A 39 -2.62 2.07 -25.64
CA PRO A 39 -3.88 2.67 -26.09
C PRO A 39 -5.00 2.38 -25.10
N HIS A 40 -5.01 3.08 -23.94
CA HIS A 40 -6.02 2.94 -22.89
C HIS A 40 -7.44 3.23 -23.39
N SER A 41 -7.59 4.11 -24.39
CA SER A 41 -8.88 4.47 -24.97
C SER A 41 -9.57 3.35 -25.75
N SER A 42 -8.86 2.29 -26.10
CA SER A 42 -9.44 1.10 -26.75
C SER A 42 -10.16 0.16 -25.78
N TYR A 43 -9.99 0.37 -24.47
CA TYR A 43 -10.60 -0.46 -23.44
C TYR A 43 -11.79 0.25 -22.79
N ALA A 44 -12.80 -0.53 -22.43
CA ALA A 44 -13.95 -0.03 -21.69
C ALA A 44 -13.52 0.43 -20.28
N ARG A 45 -14.26 1.38 -19.73
CA ARG A 45 -14.12 1.76 -18.32
C ARG A 45 -14.56 0.62 -17.41
N PHE A 46 -13.92 0.56 -16.25
CA PHE A 46 -14.22 -0.46 -15.26
C PHE A 46 -15.69 -0.36 -14.79
N ASP A 47 -16.34 -1.51 -14.74
CA ASP A 47 -17.65 -1.68 -14.14
C ASP A 47 -17.67 -3.03 -13.42
N LEU A 48 -17.88 -2.99 -12.10
CA LEU A 48 -17.91 -4.19 -11.26
C LEU A 48 -19.01 -5.17 -11.68
N GLU A 49 -20.14 -4.67 -12.19
CA GLU A 49 -21.27 -5.52 -12.59
C GLU A 49 -20.92 -6.45 -13.77
N ASN A 50 -19.99 -6.03 -14.60
CA ASN A 50 -19.54 -6.81 -15.77
C ASN A 50 -18.49 -7.90 -15.44
N ILE A 51 -18.16 -8.09 -14.16
CA ILE A 51 -17.18 -9.07 -13.70
C ILE A 51 -17.92 -10.20 -12.99
N ASP A 52 -17.59 -11.44 -13.32
CA ASP A 52 -18.15 -12.58 -12.59
C ASP A 52 -17.49 -12.80 -11.22
N GLU A 53 -18.12 -13.58 -10.35
CA GLU A 53 -17.64 -13.83 -8.99
C GLU A 53 -16.27 -14.52 -8.97
N THR A 54 -16.03 -15.44 -9.88
CA THR A 54 -14.78 -16.21 -9.97
C THR A 54 -13.63 -15.31 -10.39
N GLU A 55 -13.87 -14.45 -11.38
CA GLU A 55 -12.93 -13.46 -11.86
C GLU A 55 -12.64 -12.41 -10.79
N CYS A 56 -13.67 -11.93 -10.09
CA CYS A 56 -13.55 -10.98 -9.01
C CYS A 56 -12.64 -11.52 -7.87
N LEU A 57 -12.90 -12.75 -7.44
CA LEU A 57 -12.09 -13.41 -6.41
C LEU A 57 -10.65 -13.65 -6.88
N ALA A 58 -10.45 -14.02 -8.14
CA ALA A 58 -9.11 -14.24 -8.71
C ALA A 58 -8.30 -12.94 -8.79
N GLU A 59 -8.92 -11.84 -9.21
CA GLU A 59 -8.24 -10.56 -9.42
C GLU A 59 -8.05 -9.74 -8.15
N PHE A 60 -9.08 -9.69 -7.29
CA PHE A 60 -9.12 -8.79 -6.12
C PHE A 60 -8.98 -9.50 -4.79
N ARG A 61 -9.07 -10.84 -4.75
CA ARG A 61 -9.05 -11.68 -3.54
C ARG A 61 -10.17 -11.37 -2.55
N VAL A 62 -11.24 -10.76 -3.03
CA VAL A 62 -12.45 -10.39 -2.27
C VAL A 62 -13.66 -10.82 -3.09
N GLN A 63 -14.71 -11.28 -2.43
CA GLN A 63 -15.96 -11.60 -3.11
C GLN A 63 -16.63 -10.33 -3.65
N LYS A 64 -17.30 -10.41 -4.79
CA LYS A 64 -17.90 -9.26 -5.46
C LYS A 64 -18.85 -8.48 -4.55
N GLN A 65 -19.68 -9.20 -3.80
CA GLN A 65 -20.64 -8.64 -2.84
C GLN A 65 -19.96 -7.89 -1.67
N ASP A 66 -18.73 -8.26 -1.31
CA ASP A 66 -18.02 -7.68 -0.18
C ASP A 66 -17.27 -6.39 -0.54
N ILE A 67 -17.01 -6.13 -1.83
CA ILE A 67 -16.29 -4.93 -2.27
C ILE A 67 -17.01 -3.63 -1.86
N PRO A 68 -18.33 -3.46 -2.09
CA PRO A 68 -19.06 -2.28 -1.63
C PRO A 68 -19.07 -2.16 -0.10
N VAL A 69 -19.18 -3.28 0.61
CA VAL A 69 -19.13 -3.32 2.08
C VAL A 69 -17.76 -2.84 2.57
N LEU A 70 -16.69 -3.36 1.96
CA LEU A 70 -15.32 -2.96 2.28
C LEU A 70 -15.08 -1.46 2.02
N ALA A 71 -15.57 -0.92 0.89
CA ALA A 71 -15.48 0.50 0.59
C ALA A 71 -16.18 1.37 1.65
N ASN A 72 -17.33 0.92 2.17
CA ASN A 72 -18.05 1.61 3.24
C ASN A 72 -17.32 1.52 4.58
N VAL A 73 -16.82 0.35 4.96
CA VAL A 73 -16.06 0.14 6.20
C VAL A 73 -14.76 0.95 6.20
N LEU A 74 -14.10 1.05 5.06
CA LEU A 74 -12.91 1.89 4.87
C LEU A 74 -13.25 3.38 4.75
N GLN A 75 -14.53 3.76 4.81
CA GLN A 75 -15.00 5.16 4.73
C GLN A 75 -14.49 5.91 3.50
N LEU A 76 -14.32 5.20 2.37
CA LEU A 76 -13.88 5.83 1.14
C LEU A 76 -14.92 6.83 0.62
N PRO A 77 -14.50 8.04 0.17
CA PRO A 77 -15.40 9.02 -0.41
C PRO A 77 -16.04 8.46 -1.67
N VAL A 78 -17.31 8.78 -1.93
CA VAL A 78 -18.06 8.30 -3.12
C VAL A 78 -17.27 8.56 -4.41
N ASN A 79 -16.65 9.74 -4.51
CA ASN A 79 -15.77 10.10 -5.62
C ASN A 79 -14.38 10.44 -5.07
N ILE A 80 -13.40 9.69 -5.52
CA ILE A 80 -11.99 9.94 -5.26
C ILE A 80 -11.53 11.02 -6.23
N ARG A 81 -10.99 12.11 -5.70
CA ARG A 81 -10.54 13.27 -6.48
C ARG A 81 -9.04 13.45 -6.31
N CYS A 82 -8.30 13.21 -7.38
CA CYS A 82 -6.87 13.43 -7.40
C CYS A 82 -6.52 14.90 -7.67
N PRO A 83 -5.33 15.40 -7.25
CA PRO A 83 -4.90 16.79 -7.41
C PRO A 83 -4.97 17.31 -8.84
N GLN A 84 -4.79 16.44 -9.84
CA GLN A 84 -4.84 16.80 -11.28
C GLN A 84 -6.26 16.73 -11.89
N ARG A 85 -7.32 16.81 -11.06
CA ARG A 85 -8.73 16.77 -11.44
C ARG A 85 -9.21 15.43 -12.01
N THR A 86 -8.41 14.36 -11.94
CA THR A 86 -8.89 13.00 -12.23
C THR A 86 -9.92 12.61 -11.17
N ILE A 87 -11.06 12.09 -11.61
CA ILE A 87 -12.13 11.62 -10.74
C ILE A 87 -12.34 10.14 -11.00
N CYS A 88 -12.50 9.39 -9.91
CA CYS A 88 -12.75 7.96 -9.92
C CYS A 88 -13.85 7.61 -8.91
N ASP A 89 -14.73 6.67 -9.27
CA ASP A 89 -15.63 6.08 -8.30
C ASP A 89 -14.86 5.27 -7.24
N ARG A 90 -15.36 5.26 -6.01
CA ARG A 90 -14.72 4.57 -4.87
C ARG A 90 -14.54 3.07 -5.08
N ILE A 91 -15.50 2.42 -5.77
CA ILE A 91 -15.44 0.98 -6.05
C ILE A 91 -14.34 0.70 -7.06
N GLU A 92 -14.29 1.46 -8.16
CA GLU A 92 -13.21 1.37 -9.14
C GLU A 92 -11.84 1.62 -8.50
N GLY A 93 -11.70 2.68 -7.67
CA GLY A 93 -10.46 3.00 -6.97
C GLY A 93 -10.02 1.91 -5.99
N LEU A 94 -10.96 1.35 -5.21
CA LEU A 94 -10.69 0.24 -4.31
C LEU A 94 -10.23 -1.01 -5.09
N CYS A 95 -10.90 -1.35 -6.19
CA CYS A 95 -10.51 -2.48 -7.04
C CYS A 95 -9.10 -2.30 -7.63
N MET A 96 -8.71 -1.08 -8.01
CA MET A 96 -7.32 -0.79 -8.43
C MET A 96 -6.33 -1.10 -7.32
N LEU A 97 -6.62 -0.68 -6.08
CA LEU A 97 -5.75 -0.95 -4.94
C LEU A 97 -5.68 -2.46 -4.62
N LEU A 98 -6.83 -3.14 -4.57
CA LEU A 98 -6.90 -4.58 -4.32
C LEU A 98 -6.13 -5.36 -5.39
N ARG A 99 -6.25 -4.99 -6.66
CA ARG A 99 -5.48 -5.61 -7.76
C ARG A 99 -3.98 -5.46 -7.54
N ARG A 100 -3.52 -4.30 -7.10
CA ARG A 100 -2.10 -4.05 -6.78
C ARG A 100 -1.61 -4.90 -5.61
N PHE A 101 -2.45 -5.17 -4.63
CA PHE A 101 -2.11 -5.98 -3.46
C PHE A 101 -2.20 -7.49 -3.72
N SER A 102 -3.15 -7.92 -4.54
CA SER A 102 -3.33 -9.34 -4.85
C SER A 102 -2.22 -9.90 -5.75
N TYR A 103 -1.65 -9.07 -6.61
CA TYR A 103 -0.58 -9.45 -7.52
C TYR A 103 0.36 -8.25 -7.78
N PRO A 104 1.70 -8.42 -7.75
CA PRO A 104 2.65 -7.33 -7.97
C PRO A 104 2.73 -6.94 -9.45
N CYS A 105 1.60 -6.51 -10.03
CA CYS A 105 1.48 -6.09 -11.42
C CYS A 105 2.03 -4.69 -11.63
N ARG A 106 2.44 -4.36 -12.85
CA ARG A 106 2.73 -3.00 -13.27
C ARG A 106 1.42 -2.25 -13.52
N TYR A 107 1.42 -0.93 -13.43
CA TYR A 107 0.24 -0.14 -13.80
C TYR A 107 -0.16 -0.34 -15.28
N SER A 108 0.80 -0.60 -16.17
CA SER A 108 0.51 -0.95 -17.56
C SER A 108 -0.37 -2.20 -17.71
N ASP A 109 -0.21 -3.18 -16.82
CA ASP A 109 -0.96 -4.44 -16.85
C ASP A 109 -2.43 -4.25 -16.40
N MET A 110 -2.72 -3.11 -15.79
CA MET A 110 -4.06 -2.74 -15.32
C MET A 110 -4.88 -1.96 -16.36
N ILE A 111 -4.24 -1.47 -17.43
CA ILE A 111 -4.90 -0.64 -18.46
C ILE A 111 -6.09 -1.35 -19.09
N SER A 112 -5.91 -2.62 -19.47
CA SER A 112 -6.97 -3.42 -20.09
C SER A 112 -8.20 -3.60 -19.21
N ARG A 113 -8.00 -3.68 -17.89
CA ARG A 113 -9.11 -3.86 -16.92
C ARG A 113 -9.83 -2.55 -16.61
N PHE A 114 -9.10 -1.44 -16.50
CA PHE A 114 -9.67 -0.17 -16.00
C PHE A 114 -9.87 0.89 -17.08
N GLY A 115 -9.36 0.67 -18.31
CA GLY A 115 -9.49 1.62 -19.40
C GLY A 115 -8.90 3.00 -19.09
N ARG A 116 -7.86 3.08 -18.24
CA ARG A 116 -7.22 4.32 -17.81
C ARG A 116 -5.74 4.33 -18.13
N PRO A 117 -5.15 5.50 -18.43
CA PRO A 117 -3.72 5.62 -18.63
C PRO A 117 -2.94 5.40 -17.31
N VAL A 118 -1.69 4.95 -17.44
CA VAL A 118 -0.79 4.67 -16.29
C VAL A 118 -0.72 5.80 -15.26
N PRO A 119 -0.61 7.08 -15.64
CA PRO A 119 -0.60 8.17 -14.66
C PRO A 119 -1.87 8.25 -13.81
N GLU A 120 -3.06 8.06 -14.40
CA GLU A 120 -4.32 8.05 -13.66
C GLU A 120 -4.39 6.87 -12.69
N LEU A 121 -4.04 5.67 -13.15
CA LEU A 121 -4.00 4.47 -12.31
C LEU A 121 -3.09 4.66 -11.08
N CYS A 122 -1.92 5.25 -11.29
CA CYS A 122 -0.97 5.53 -10.22
C CYS A 122 -1.54 6.55 -9.23
N MET A 123 -2.09 7.67 -9.72
CA MET A 123 -2.63 8.73 -8.86
C MET A 123 -3.81 8.25 -8.03
N ILE A 124 -4.77 7.54 -8.67
CA ILE A 124 -5.96 7.03 -7.99
C ILE A 124 -5.56 6.02 -6.91
N THR A 125 -4.67 5.08 -7.24
CA THR A 125 -4.22 4.06 -6.28
C THR A 125 -3.54 4.69 -5.07
N ASN A 126 -2.69 5.71 -5.27
CA ASN A 126 -2.04 6.42 -4.18
C ASN A 126 -3.06 7.19 -3.33
N GLU A 127 -4.00 7.90 -3.95
CA GLU A 127 -5.03 8.66 -3.23
C GLU A 127 -5.91 7.75 -2.35
N VAL A 128 -6.30 6.58 -2.88
CA VAL A 128 -7.03 5.57 -2.08
C VAL A 128 -6.18 5.07 -0.91
N MET A 129 -4.90 4.80 -1.15
CA MET A 129 -3.98 4.32 -0.12
C MET A 129 -3.75 5.37 0.97
N ASP A 130 -3.54 6.62 0.59
CA ASP A 130 -3.36 7.74 1.52
C ASP A 130 -4.64 7.96 2.35
N ASN A 131 -5.82 7.92 1.73
CA ASN A 131 -7.11 8.03 2.42
C ASN A 131 -7.29 6.92 3.46
N ILE A 132 -6.99 5.66 3.11
CA ILE A 132 -7.05 4.53 4.06
C ILE A 132 -6.03 4.72 5.19
N PHE A 133 -4.82 5.14 4.87
CA PHE A 133 -3.76 5.34 5.86
C PHE A 133 -4.14 6.45 6.85
N ASP A 134 -4.59 7.58 6.37
CA ASP A 134 -4.95 8.73 7.20
C ASP A 134 -6.11 8.41 8.15
N ASN A 135 -7.12 7.68 7.67
CA ASN A 135 -8.30 7.37 8.46
C ASN A 135 -8.12 6.16 9.40
N HIS A 136 -7.25 5.19 9.07
CA HIS A 136 -7.24 3.90 9.78
C HIS A 136 -5.88 3.48 10.36
N SER A 137 -4.76 4.18 10.03
CA SER A 137 -3.44 3.80 10.52
C SER A 137 -3.33 3.75 12.04
N HIS A 138 -4.09 4.59 12.75
CA HIS A 138 -4.13 4.62 14.21
C HIS A 138 -4.55 3.27 14.82
N ARG A 139 -5.38 2.47 14.11
CA ARG A 139 -5.87 1.17 14.59
C ARG A 139 -4.77 0.14 14.82
N ILE A 140 -3.66 0.26 14.07
CA ILE A 140 -2.50 -0.65 14.18
C ILE A 140 -1.25 0.03 14.72
N SER A 141 -1.16 1.37 14.64
CA SER A 141 -0.02 2.13 15.15
C SER A 141 -0.16 2.55 16.60
N GLN A 142 -1.36 2.50 17.16
CA GLN A 142 -1.67 2.80 18.55
C GLN A 142 -2.23 1.56 19.25
N TRP A 143 -2.34 1.64 20.58
CA TRP A 143 -3.04 0.61 21.34
C TRP A 143 -4.53 0.65 21.02
N ASN A 144 -5.07 -0.48 20.55
CA ASN A 144 -6.47 -0.60 20.18
C ASN A 144 -7.23 -1.41 21.24
N ASP A 145 -7.97 -0.70 22.11
CA ASP A 145 -8.73 -1.32 23.20
C ASP A 145 -9.85 -2.26 22.71
N ASP A 146 -10.30 -2.13 21.45
CA ASP A 146 -11.32 -3.02 20.88
C ASP A 146 -10.81 -4.47 20.76
N ILE A 147 -9.49 -4.65 20.49
CA ILE A 147 -8.87 -5.96 20.28
C ILE A 147 -7.78 -6.29 21.30
N LEU A 148 -7.41 -5.35 22.17
CA LEU A 148 -6.35 -5.50 23.19
C LEU A 148 -6.86 -5.12 24.59
N ASN A 149 -8.15 -5.33 24.89
CA ASN A 149 -8.67 -5.16 26.23
C ASN A 149 -8.28 -6.33 27.14
N PRO A 150 -8.33 -6.19 28.47
CA PRO A 150 -7.90 -7.22 29.42
C PRO A 150 -8.58 -8.57 29.21
N TYR A 151 -9.85 -8.59 28.87
CA TYR A 151 -10.60 -9.83 28.64
C TYR A 151 -10.05 -10.61 27.43
N LEU A 152 -9.91 -9.92 26.28
CA LEU A 152 -9.37 -10.53 25.07
C LEU A 152 -7.89 -10.92 25.22
N LEU A 153 -7.10 -10.14 25.96
CA LEU A 153 -5.70 -10.53 26.23
C LEU A 153 -5.61 -11.83 27.01
N GLN A 154 -6.50 -12.05 27.99
CA GLN A 154 -6.56 -13.31 28.73
C GLN A 154 -7.04 -14.44 27.81
N GLU A 155 -8.06 -14.24 27.01
CA GLU A 155 -8.54 -15.24 26.03
C GLU A 155 -7.43 -15.65 25.05
N TYR A 156 -6.67 -14.69 24.54
CA TYR A 156 -5.52 -14.98 23.65
C TYR A 156 -4.43 -15.79 24.37
N ALA A 157 -4.15 -15.45 25.64
CA ALA A 157 -3.15 -16.16 26.44
C ALA A 157 -3.61 -17.61 26.69
N ASP A 158 -4.87 -17.82 27.02
CA ASP A 158 -5.44 -19.16 27.24
C ASP A 158 -5.38 -20.02 25.98
N VAL A 159 -5.71 -19.44 24.80
CA VAL A 159 -5.62 -20.15 23.51
C VAL A 159 -4.19 -20.54 23.18
N ILE A 160 -3.22 -19.67 23.42
CA ILE A 160 -1.79 -19.95 23.17
C ILE A 160 -1.28 -21.01 24.15
N HIS A 161 -1.63 -20.90 25.42
CA HIS A 161 -1.22 -21.87 26.45
C HIS A 161 -1.82 -23.25 26.16
N ALA A 162 -3.09 -23.34 25.77
CA ALA A 162 -3.76 -24.58 25.37
C ALA A 162 -3.10 -25.27 24.16
N LYS A 163 -2.35 -24.55 23.33
CA LYS A 163 -1.54 -25.10 22.24
C LYS A 163 -0.15 -25.57 22.68
N GLY A 164 0.15 -25.57 23.97
CA GLY A 164 1.38 -26.07 24.54
C GLY A 164 2.46 -25.02 24.81
N ALA A 165 2.12 -23.75 24.77
CA ALA A 165 3.07 -22.72 25.17
C ALA A 165 3.39 -22.82 26.67
N PRO A 166 4.67 -22.69 27.07
CA PRO A 166 5.06 -22.79 28.48
C PRO A 166 4.66 -21.60 29.34
N LEU A 167 4.33 -20.46 28.71
CA LEU A 167 3.94 -19.23 29.39
C LEU A 167 2.41 -19.10 29.38
N GLU A 168 1.82 -18.98 30.57
CA GLU A 168 0.37 -18.82 30.75
C GLU A 168 -0.14 -17.44 30.34
N ASN A 169 0.76 -16.45 30.24
CA ASN A 169 0.42 -15.05 29.97
C ASN A 169 0.91 -14.55 28.59
N CYS A 170 1.21 -15.46 27.67
CA CYS A 170 1.60 -15.11 26.32
C CYS A 170 0.37 -14.85 25.46
N PHE A 171 0.07 -13.61 25.14
CA PHE A 171 -1.12 -13.23 24.36
C PHE A 171 -0.85 -13.02 22.86
N GLY A 172 0.40 -13.02 22.40
CA GLY A 172 0.75 -12.79 21.00
C GLY A 172 2.22 -12.95 20.72
N PHE A 173 2.56 -12.84 19.44
CA PHE A 173 3.92 -13.05 18.95
C PHE A 173 4.44 -11.77 18.30
N ILE A 174 5.69 -11.41 18.59
CA ILE A 174 6.37 -10.26 18.00
C ILE A 174 7.26 -10.76 16.86
N ASP A 175 7.06 -10.22 15.66
CA ASP A 175 7.92 -10.49 14.51
C ASP A 175 8.47 -9.21 13.88
N GLY A 176 9.68 -9.31 13.37
CA GLY A 176 10.40 -8.23 12.71
C GLY A 176 10.57 -8.49 11.21
N THR A 177 9.89 -7.72 10.38
CA THR A 177 9.97 -7.84 8.93
C THR A 177 10.89 -6.79 8.32
N VAL A 178 11.76 -7.23 7.40
CA VAL A 178 12.64 -6.38 6.61
C VAL A 178 12.12 -6.31 5.19
N ARG A 179 11.74 -5.11 4.73
CA ARG A 179 11.25 -4.87 3.37
C ARG A 179 12.34 -4.18 2.54
N PRO A 180 12.92 -4.85 1.53
CA PRO A 180 13.85 -4.21 0.61
C PRO A 180 13.19 -3.05 -0.12
N ILE A 181 13.96 -1.98 -0.30
CA ILE A 181 13.56 -0.80 -1.08
C ILE A 181 14.60 -0.51 -2.16
N ALA A 182 14.20 0.25 -3.18
CA ALA A 182 15.15 0.82 -4.12
C ALA A 182 16.17 1.69 -3.36
N ARG A 183 17.40 1.73 -3.88
CA ARG A 183 18.45 2.58 -3.30
C ARG A 183 18.01 4.05 -3.37
N PRO A 184 17.83 4.75 -2.24
CA PRO A 184 17.46 6.15 -2.25
C PRO A 184 18.66 7.02 -2.65
N ASP A 185 18.37 8.19 -3.21
CA ASP A 185 19.43 9.16 -3.57
C ASP A 185 20.08 9.80 -2.36
N GLN A 186 19.29 10.00 -1.28
CA GLN A 186 19.76 10.62 -0.04
C GLN A 186 19.65 9.66 1.14
N GLN A 187 20.42 9.94 2.20
CA GLN A 187 20.38 9.23 3.48
C GLN A 187 20.51 7.70 3.38
N GLN A 188 21.25 7.21 2.40
CA GLN A 188 21.42 5.78 2.14
C GLN A 188 21.88 4.97 3.36
N ARG A 189 22.74 5.59 4.21
CA ARG A 189 23.26 4.93 5.43
C ARG A 189 22.19 4.60 6.44
N ILE A 190 21.11 5.38 6.52
CA ILE A 190 20.01 5.17 7.49
C ILE A 190 19.23 3.91 7.14
N VAL A 191 19.05 3.63 5.86
CA VAL A 191 18.23 2.52 5.37
C VAL A 191 19.06 1.32 4.89
N TYR A 192 20.39 1.40 4.91
CA TYR A 192 21.23 0.28 4.50
C TYR A 192 21.34 -0.78 5.58
N ASN A 193 20.87 -1.99 5.28
CA ASN A 193 20.98 -3.16 6.13
C ASN A 193 22.29 -3.90 5.82
N GLY A 194 23.31 -3.71 6.64
CA GLY A 194 24.62 -4.33 6.46
C GLY A 194 24.59 -5.86 6.54
N HIS A 195 23.69 -6.44 7.34
CA HIS A 195 23.54 -7.89 7.46
C HIS A 195 23.00 -8.51 6.16
N LYS A 196 21.94 -7.92 5.59
CA LYS A 196 21.34 -8.39 4.34
C LYS A 196 21.94 -7.73 3.09
N ARG A 197 22.84 -6.75 3.26
CA ARG A 197 23.50 -5.98 2.18
C ARG A 197 22.53 -5.32 1.19
N VAL A 198 21.38 -4.87 1.69
CA VAL A 198 20.32 -4.20 0.91
C VAL A 198 19.84 -2.95 1.63
N HIS A 199 19.34 -1.98 0.85
CA HIS A 199 18.56 -0.88 1.41
C HIS A 199 17.17 -1.41 1.79
N SER A 200 16.72 -1.14 3.00
CA SER A 200 15.48 -1.72 3.50
C SER A 200 14.86 -0.88 4.62
N LEU A 201 13.57 -1.00 4.73
CA LEU A 201 12.79 -0.52 5.86
C LEU A 201 12.41 -1.71 6.74
N LYS A 202 12.43 -1.49 8.04
CA LYS A 202 12.06 -2.50 9.03
C LYS A 202 10.72 -2.15 9.65
N PHE A 203 9.93 -3.18 9.84
CA PHE A 203 8.66 -3.12 10.55
C PHE A 203 8.69 -4.17 11.65
N GLN A 204 7.99 -3.90 12.72
CA GLN A 204 7.75 -4.86 13.78
C GLN A 204 6.25 -4.96 13.99
N SER A 205 5.72 -6.17 14.05
CA SER A 205 4.30 -6.42 14.23
C SER A 205 4.06 -7.35 15.42
N VAL A 206 2.93 -7.17 16.06
CA VAL A 206 2.40 -8.07 17.09
C VAL A 206 1.26 -8.86 16.44
N ALA A 207 1.46 -10.16 16.24
CA ALA A 207 0.45 -11.06 15.72
C ALA A 207 -0.35 -11.68 16.87
N LEU A 208 -1.68 -11.68 16.72
CA LEU A 208 -2.62 -12.24 17.69
C LEU A 208 -3.11 -13.63 17.25
N PRO A 209 -3.57 -14.48 18.17
CA PRO A 209 -4.05 -15.84 17.85
C PRO A 209 -5.24 -15.89 16.89
N ASN A 210 -6.04 -14.81 16.81
CA ASN A 210 -7.15 -14.67 15.87
C ASN A 210 -6.71 -14.29 14.44
N GLY A 211 -5.39 -14.18 14.19
CA GLY A 211 -4.82 -13.82 12.89
C GLY A 211 -4.75 -12.31 12.63
N LEU A 212 -5.19 -11.46 13.54
CA LEU A 212 -5.09 -10.02 13.41
C LEU A 212 -3.69 -9.52 13.82
N ILE A 213 -3.30 -8.37 13.25
CA ILE A 213 -2.14 -7.60 13.70
C ILE A 213 -2.62 -6.64 14.79
N GLY A 214 -2.24 -6.93 16.03
CA GLY A 214 -2.60 -6.10 17.18
C GLY A 214 -1.87 -4.76 17.23
N ASN A 215 -0.64 -4.72 16.72
CA ASN A 215 0.13 -3.47 16.60
C ASN A 215 1.20 -3.62 15.51
N MET A 216 1.51 -2.49 14.86
CA MET A 216 2.60 -2.39 13.91
C MET A 216 3.43 -1.14 14.19
N TYR A 217 4.74 -1.32 14.31
CA TYR A 217 5.71 -0.23 14.46
C TYR A 217 6.63 -0.16 13.24
N GLY A 218 6.86 1.04 12.74
CA GLY A 218 7.66 1.29 11.54
C GLY A 218 6.93 2.19 10.53
N PRO A 219 7.58 2.52 9.40
CA PRO A 219 8.91 2.07 8.99
C PRO A 219 10.05 2.72 9.79
N VAL A 220 11.07 1.95 10.10
CA VAL A 220 12.31 2.46 10.68
C VAL A 220 13.52 2.04 9.84
N GLY A 221 14.57 2.83 9.86
CA GLY A 221 15.85 2.50 9.26
C GLY A 221 16.60 1.43 10.07
N MET A 222 17.92 1.42 9.96
CA MET A 222 18.76 0.35 10.52
C MET A 222 18.80 0.24 12.05
N LEU A 223 18.41 1.27 12.83
CA LEU A 223 18.59 1.29 14.28
C LEU A 223 17.41 0.65 15.05
N VAL A 224 17.73 -0.40 15.79
CA VAL A 224 17.11 -0.92 17.02
C VAL A 224 15.58 -0.98 17.09
N ILE A 225 15.01 -2.05 16.55
CA ILE A 225 13.57 -2.32 16.64
C ILE A 225 13.14 -2.82 18.03
N CYS A 226 13.98 -3.59 18.74
CA CYS A 226 13.56 -4.29 19.95
C CYS A 226 13.29 -3.43 21.19
N ILE A 227 13.86 -2.21 21.28
CA ILE A 227 13.76 -1.37 22.48
C ILE A 227 12.49 -0.51 22.49
N PHE A 228 12.05 -0.01 21.35
CA PHE A 228 10.94 0.95 21.29
C PHE A 228 9.54 0.37 21.57
N LEU A 229 9.29 -0.88 21.21
CA LEU A 229 8.00 -1.51 21.54
C LEU A 229 7.87 -1.77 23.03
N LEU A 230 8.93 -2.22 23.67
CA LEU A 230 8.93 -2.44 25.11
C LEU A 230 8.61 -1.14 25.89
N GLU A 231 9.10 0.00 25.45
CA GLU A 231 8.80 1.28 26.12
C GLU A 231 7.37 1.79 25.84
N ARG A 232 6.89 1.66 24.62
CA ARG A 232 5.54 2.09 24.22
C ARG A 232 4.45 1.21 24.83
N PHE A 233 4.70 -0.08 24.98
CA PHE A 233 3.82 -1.03 25.64
C PHE A 233 3.94 -1.00 27.17
N LYS A 234 5.11 -0.62 27.74
CA LYS A 234 5.34 -0.62 29.18
C LYS A 234 4.30 0.18 29.97
N SER A 235 3.91 1.36 29.52
CA SER A 235 2.98 2.20 30.26
C SER A 235 1.57 1.62 30.31
N ARG A 236 1.08 1.09 29.19
CA ARG A 236 -0.25 0.45 29.10
C ARG A 236 -0.21 -0.97 29.62
N PHE A 237 0.84 -1.73 29.34
CA PHE A 237 1.01 -3.07 29.85
C PHE A 237 1.12 -3.12 31.36
N SER A 238 1.81 -2.17 32.01
CA SER A 238 1.83 -2.09 33.49
C SER A 238 0.47 -1.75 34.08
N GLN A 239 -0.36 -1.00 33.37
CA GLN A 239 -1.74 -0.71 33.79
C GLN A 239 -2.62 -1.96 33.71
N TYR A 240 -2.49 -2.75 32.64
CA TYR A 240 -3.30 -3.96 32.44
C TYR A 240 -2.73 -5.19 33.18
N SER A 241 -1.41 -5.30 33.35
CA SER A 241 -0.82 -6.38 34.13
C SER A 241 -1.28 -6.34 35.60
N ARG A 242 -1.46 -5.17 36.15
CA ARG A 242 -2.06 -5.01 37.50
C ARG A 242 -3.52 -5.48 37.55
N LEU A 243 -4.28 -5.28 36.48
CA LEU A 243 -5.69 -5.70 36.38
C LEU A 243 -5.84 -7.20 36.12
N ILE A 244 -4.96 -7.81 35.34
CA ILE A 244 -5.04 -9.21 34.93
C ILE A 244 -4.32 -10.14 35.93
N PHE A 245 -3.17 -9.72 36.44
CA PHE A 245 -2.28 -10.60 37.24
C PHE A 245 -2.25 -10.26 38.75
N GLY A 246 -2.92 -9.23 39.16
CA GLY A 246 -3.28 -8.98 40.58
C GLY A 246 -2.14 -8.94 41.61
N ARG A 247 -0.87 -8.69 41.20
CA ARG A 247 0.24 -8.56 42.16
C ARG A 247 1.32 -7.62 41.64
N ASP A 248 1.77 -6.77 42.57
CA ASP A 248 3.08 -6.10 42.52
C ASP A 248 4.16 -7.17 42.66
N THR A 249 4.96 -7.40 41.62
CA THR A 249 6.28 -8.04 41.73
C THR A 249 7.36 -7.06 41.34
#